data_c344928171a3b9a4f77cd77cc858ba32
#
_entry.id   c344928171a3b9a4f77cd77cc858ba32
#
_cell.length_a   1.000
_cell.length_b   1.000
_cell.length_c   1.000
_cell.angle_alpha   90.00
_cell.angle_beta   90.00
_cell.angle_gamma   90.00
#
_symmetry.space_group_name_H-M   'P 1'
#
loop_
_entity.id
_entity.type
_entity.pdbx_description
1 polymer ?
#
loop_
_entity_poly.entity_id
_entity_poly.type
_entity_poly.pdbx_seq_one_letter_code
_entity_poly.pdbx_strand_id
1 'polypeptide(L)'
;MNNFSLCSSCEKEYTDPTSRRYDAQPVCCNECGPQVYVAGTEIYGHRAIRAAREAIRQGKIIAVKGIGGFHLCCDGTNEAVVSRLRRLKPRPVKPFAVMAADLETAKRECIVTRTGEELLMGYERPIVLMKRRIGGKAAASVSPDNPYIGVMLPYAPLQLLLFSYNDGLHMPDLLVMTSANRSGMPICRTDEEVRTDLPGLCDLILSHDRDILLRVDDSVVTLFEEEPYMIRRSRGYAPLPIHVNGDFHGTVLSAGGELKNTVCLAKDNLFYLSPHIGDVGCVRSEAAQHECAERLRDLLEITPQCGAADIHPAYESAQLVKQARIPVIPVQHHYAHILSCMAENGCSDEVIGIALDGTGYGTDGTIWGGEVLRVSYDGFTRLGSVSPFLHAGGDAAVRDGWRSALSFMYTLYGKDAVRRLASDLSLCTPQEAAAQLFMLTQGVNTCVSTSAGRFFDGMSALLGVCRSSTFEGEGAMKLQFAAEAYEQGEAVEDCPLDLCVEKRDGRLILDLLDLVKQVTELFEKGTSVNYCAYLFHKGTAGLLCKGAEAVRQQTGLSKVCLSGGVFQNTLLLRLSCAYLEKAGFTVYTHRLVPTNDGGIALGQALAAMIKLQKGERTCV
;
A
#
# COMPACT_ATOMS: atom_id res chain seq x y z
N MET A 1 8.62 27.03 14.42
CA MET A 1 8.91 27.92 15.59
C MET A 1 8.58 29.38 15.33
N ASN A 2 8.37 29.78 14.08
CA ASN A 2 8.06 31.18 13.73
C ASN A 2 6.82 31.76 14.46
N ASN A 3 5.87 30.90 14.85
CA ASN A 3 4.63 31.28 15.53
C ASN A 3 4.78 31.34 17.07
N PHE A 4 5.95 30.99 17.61
CA PHE A 4 6.22 30.94 19.04
C PHE A 4 7.35 31.91 19.40
N SER A 5 6.99 33.17 19.70
CA SER A 5 7.94 34.15 20.22
C SER A 5 8.32 33.79 21.64
N LEU A 6 9.61 33.86 21.96
CA LEU A 6 10.09 33.60 23.32
C LEU A 6 9.49 34.63 24.29
N CYS A 7 9.09 34.18 25.47
CA CYS A 7 8.81 35.08 26.57
C CYS A 7 10.11 35.66 27.13
N SER A 8 10.05 36.75 27.87
CA SER A 8 11.25 37.42 28.41
C SER A 8 12.16 36.52 29.24
N SER A 9 11.59 35.53 29.93
CA SER A 9 12.37 34.53 30.70
C SER A 9 13.14 33.59 29.78
N CYS A 10 12.48 33.03 28.77
CA CYS A 10 13.12 32.11 27.81
C CYS A 10 14.12 32.84 26.92
N GLU A 11 13.86 34.08 26.53
CA GLU A 11 14.78 34.92 25.76
C GLU A 11 16.07 35.22 26.54
N LYS A 12 15.96 35.51 27.85
CA LYS A 12 17.10 35.69 28.71
C LYS A 12 17.98 34.43 28.81
N GLU A 13 17.35 33.25 28.99
CA GLU A 13 18.08 31.98 29.02
C GLU A 13 18.72 31.64 27.67
N TYR A 14 18.04 31.99 26.56
CA TYR A 14 18.51 31.73 25.19
C TYR A 14 19.74 32.59 24.83
N THR A 15 19.79 33.82 25.31
CA THR A 15 20.85 34.80 24.99
C THR A 15 22.00 34.79 26.00
N ASP A 16 21.88 34.13 27.16
CA ASP A 16 22.90 34.06 28.19
C ASP A 16 23.91 32.92 27.93
N PRO A 17 25.19 33.22 27.57
CA PRO A 17 26.17 32.19 27.29
C PRO A 17 26.47 31.25 28.47
N THR A 18 26.09 31.62 29.68
CA THR A 18 26.26 30.77 30.88
C THR A 18 25.08 29.87 31.14
N SER A 19 23.97 30.09 30.42
CA SER A 19 22.79 29.28 30.55
C SER A 19 22.94 27.95 29.81
N ARG A 20 22.43 26.87 30.42
CA ARG A 20 22.32 25.57 29.77
C ARG A 20 21.45 25.59 28.49
N ARG A 21 20.59 26.64 28.35
CA ARG A 21 19.68 26.81 27.21
C ARG A 21 20.16 27.86 26.20
N TYR A 22 21.45 28.28 26.33
CA TYR A 22 22.05 29.22 25.40
C TYR A 22 21.99 28.66 23.98
N ASP A 23 21.47 29.45 23.04
CA ASP A 23 21.33 29.12 21.61
C ASP A 23 20.67 27.76 21.34
N ALA A 24 19.90 27.22 22.29
CA ALA A 24 19.23 25.95 22.17
C ALA A 24 17.93 26.09 21.35
N GLN A 25 17.89 25.50 20.19
CA GLN A 25 16.78 25.59 19.23
C GLN A 25 15.37 25.32 19.82
N PRO A 26 15.15 24.36 20.77
CA PRO A 26 13.82 24.05 21.32
C PRO A 26 13.50 24.80 22.60
N VAL A 27 14.06 26.00 22.83
CA VAL A 27 13.79 26.79 24.05
C VAL A 27 12.36 27.29 24.06
N CYS A 28 11.59 26.89 25.05
CA CYS A 28 10.28 27.42 25.38
C CYS A 28 9.88 27.04 26.82
N CYS A 29 8.85 27.66 27.35
CA CYS A 29 8.17 27.30 28.59
C CYS A 29 6.66 27.15 28.36
N ASN A 30 5.90 26.92 29.43
CA ASN A 30 4.44 26.78 29.33
C ASN A 30 3.70 28.05 28.90
N GLU A 31 4.35 29.23 28.92
CA GLU A 31 3.76 30.48 28.46
C GLU A 31 3.99 30.68 26.95
N CYS A 32 5.22 30.43 26.47
CA CYS A 32 5.60 30.73 25.09
C CYS A 32 5.70 29.49 24.18
N GLY A 33 5.60 28.29 24.74
CA GLY A 33 5.62 27.04 24.00
C GLY A 33 4.25 26.60 23.49
N PRO A 34 4.20 25.52 22.71
CA PRO A 34 2.95 24.98 22.20
C PRO A 34 1.93 24.65 23.29
N GLN A 35 0.68 25.02 23.05
CA GLN A 35 -0.45 24.77 23.95
C GLN A 35 -1.31 23.63 23.44
N VAL A 36 -1.72 22.75 24.37
CA VAL A 36 -2.69 21.68 24.12
C VAL A 36 -4.07 22.16 24.54
N TYR A 37 -5.10 21.90 23.73
CA TYR A 37 -6.47 22.35 24.00
C TYR A 37 -7.52 21.39 23.42
N VAL A 38 -8.74 21.50 23.92
CA VAL A 38 -9.93 20.90 23.30
C VAL A 38 -10.54 21.91 22.35
N ALA A 39 -10.50 21.62 21.06
CA ALA A 39 -10.91 22.57 20.03
C ALA A 39 -12.38 22.98 20.15
N GLY A 40 -12.63 24.30 20.07
CA GLY A 40 -13.97 24.88 20.23
C GLY A 40 -14.42 25.06 21.69
N THR A 41 -13.48 24.96 22.66
CA THR A 41 -13.75 25.16 24.09
C THR A 41 -12.63 25.96 24.73
N GLU A 42 -12.85 26.42 25.99
CA GLU A 42 -11.83 27.06 26.81
C GLU A 42 -11.08 26.06 27.72
N ILE A 43 -10.87 24.83 27.23
CA ILE A 43 -10.19 23.77 27.99
C ILE A 43 -8.77 23.59 27.45
N TYR A 44 -7.76 23.95 28.24
CA TYR A 44 -6.34 23.97 27.86
C TYR A 44 -5.48 23.12 28.80
N GLY A 45 -4.28 22.77 28.34
CA GLY A 45 -3.21 22.13 29.10
C GLY A 45 -3.65 20.83 29.79
N HIS A 46 -3.38 20.70 31.08
CA HIS A 46 -3.74 19.52 31.91
C HIS A 46 -5.21 19.15 31.81
N ARG A 47 -6.12 20.16 31.78
CA ARG A 47 -7.55 19.90 31.68
C ARG A 47 -7.94 19.31 30.33
N ALA A 48 -7.27 19.71 29.25
CA ALA A 48 -7.53 19.18 27.92
C ALA A 48 -7.10 17.70 27.79
N ILE A 49 -5.92 17.36 28.29
CA ILE A 49 -5.42 15.98 28.31
C ILE A 49 -6.38 15.09 29.13
N ARG A 50 -6.74 15.54 30.34
CA ARG A 50 -7.67 14.80 31.20
C ARG A 50 -9.03 14.62 30.55
N ALA A 51 -9.60 15.66 29.94
CA ALA A 51 -10.89 15.60 29.24
C ALA A 51 -10.87 14.56 28.10
N ALA A 52 -9.79 14.49 27.32
CA ALA A 52 -9.61 13.49 26.27
C ALA A 52 -9.54 12.07 26.84
N ARG A 53 -8.78 11.85 27.92
CA ARG A 53 -8.67 10.55 28.61
C ARG A 53 -10.02 10.11 29.20
N GLU A 54 -10.76 11.02 29.86
CA GLU A 54 -12.11 10.75 30.37
C GLU A 54 -13.08 10.40 29.24
N ALA A 55 -13.01 11.10 28.10
CA ALA A 55 -13.82 10.81 26.92
C ALA A 55 -13.58 9.39 26.39
N ILE A 56 -12.31 8.97 26.23
CA ILE A 56 -11.96 7.62 25.81
C ILE A 56 -12.53 6.58 26.78
N ARG A 57 -12.36 6.77 28.08
CA ARG A 57 -12.91 5.85 29.12
C ARG A 57 -14.43 5.77 29.12
N GLN A 58 -15.11 6.85 28.72
CA GLN A 58 -16.57 6.89 28.57
C GLN A 58 -17.05 6.23 27.26
N GLY A 59 -16.18 5.62 26.47
CA GLY A 59 -16.51 5.01 25.20
C GLY A 59 -16.80 6.04 24.09
N LYS A 60 -16.16 7.20 24.15
CA LYS A 60 -16.24 8.22 23.10
C LYS A 60 -15.13 8.03 22.07
N ILE A 61 -15.36 8.56 20.87
CA ILE A 61 -14.37 8.65 19.80
C ILE A 61 -13.80 10.07 19.81
N ILE A 62 -12.48 10.22 19.87
CA ILE A 62 -11.84 11.52 19.82
C ILE A 62 -10.97 11.67 18.56
N ALA A 63 -10.78 12.89 18.09
CA ALA A 63 -9.74 13.21 17.12
C ALA A 63 -8.53 13.76 17.87
N VAL A 64 -7.34 13.24 17.60
CA VAL A 64 -6.08 13.65 18.25
C VAL A 64 -5.11 14.16 17.21
N LYS A 65 -4.60 15.38 17.38
CA LYS A 65 -3.60 15.96 16.49
C LYS A 65 -2.25 15.28 16.70
N GLY A 66 -1.76 14.64 15.65
CA GLY A 66 -0.45 13.98 15.63
C GLY A 66 0.64 14.86 15.03
N ILE A 67 1.71 14.23 14.52
CA ILE A 67 2.83 14.92 13.87
C ILE A 67 2.48 15.31 12.42
N GLY A 68 1.85 14.41 11.66
CA GLY A 68 1.54 14.59 10.24
C GLY A 68 0.07 14.75 9.91
N GLY A 69 -0.80 14.72 10.89
CA GLY A 69 -2.25 14.80 10.73
C GLY A 69 -3.00 14.37 11.99
N PHE A 70 -4.32 14.40 11.93
CA PHE A 70 -5.18 13.93 13.00
C PHE A 70 -5.44 12.43 12.91
N HIS A 71 -5.58 11.78 14.06
CA HIS A 71 -6.05 10.41 14.19
C HIS A 71 -7.40 10.36 14.89
N LEU A 72 -8.27 9.46 14.46
CA LEU A 72 -9.44 9.07 15.24
C LEU A 72 -8.99 7.99 16.24
N CYS A 73 -9.29 8.23 17.50
CA CYS A 73 -8.85 7.43 18.62
C CYS A 73 -10.04 7.01 19.49
N CYS A 74 -10.08 5.76 19.90
CA CYS A 74 -11.01 5.23 20.89
C CYS A 74 -10.44 4.00 21.59
N ASP A 75 -11.11 3.50 22.62
CA ASP A 75 -10.75 2.26 23.30
C ASP A 75 -10.80 1.06 22.34
N GLY A 76 -9.61 0.48 22.04
CA GLY A 76 -9.46 -0.65 21.12
C GLY A 76 -9.94 -1.99 21.68
N THR A 77 -10.25 -2.05 22.98
CA THR A 77 -10.78 -3.25 23.66
C THR A 77 -12.30 -3.24 23.73
N ASN A 78 -12.94 -2.09 23.46
CA ASN A 78 -14.38 -1.91 23.56
C ASN A 78 -15.07 -2.14 22.21
N GLU A 79 -15.70 -3.32 22.07
CA GLU A 79 -16.38 -3.74 20.84
C GLU A 79 -17.47 -2.75 20.37
N ALA A 80 -18.26 -2.20 21.31
CA ALA A 80 -19.35 -1.28 20.97
C ALA A 80 -18.82 0.03 20.34
N VAL A 81 -17.73 0.56 20.86
CA VAL A 81 -17.11 1.80 20.38
C VAL A 81 -16.40 1.58 19.03
N VAL A 82 -15.66 0.49 18.89
CA VAL A 82 -14.98 0.17 17.61
C VAL A 82 -16.02 -0.09 16.52
N SER A 83 -17.09 -0.81 16.80
CA SER A 83 -18.22 -0.99 15.87
C SER A 83 -18.92 0.33 15.52
N ARG A 84 -19.06 1.26 16.50
CA ARG A 84 -19.58 2.63 16.24
C ARG A 84 -18.64 3.38 15.28
N LEU A 85 -17.33 3.33 15.51
CA LEU A 85 -16.35 3.99 14.64
C LEU A 85 -16.43 3.45 13.21
N ARG A 86 -16.60 2.12 13.01
CA ARG A 86 -16.77 1.51 11.69
C ARG A 86 -17.98 2.05 10.93
N ARG A 87 -19.11 2.19 11.61
CA ARG A 87 -20.33 2.74 11.00
C ARG A 87 -20.16 4.21 10.61
N LEU A 88 -19.54 5.02 11.49
CA LEU A 88 -19.34 6.44 11.26
C LEU A 88 -18.31 6.73 10.16
N LYS A 89 -17.29 5.87 10.03
CA LYS A 89 -16.22 6.03 9.02
C LYS A 89 -16.47 5.22 7.73
N PRO A 90 -17.66 4.80 7.34
CA PRO A 90 -18.00 3.75 6.37
C PRO A 90 -16.84 2.80 5.98
N ARG A 91 -16.38 2.02 6.96
CA ARG A 91 -15.24 1.11 6.80
C ARG A 91 -15.62 -0.28 7.35
N PRO A 92 -16.41 -1.07 6.59
CA PRO A 92 -17.06 -2.26 7.13
C PRO A 92 -16.06 -3.32 7.64
N VAL A 93 -15.03 -3.66 6.89
CA VAL A 93 -14.10 -4.75 7.26
C VAL A 93 -12.62 -4.36 7.18
N LYS A 94 -12.23 -3.32 6.41
CA LYS A 94 -10.81 -2.92 6.34
C LYS A 94 -10.25 -2.70 7.74
N PRO A 95 -9.14 -3.39 8.16
CA PRO A 95 -8.61 -3.34 9.53
C PRO A 95 -8.29 -1.92 10.00
N PHE A 96 -8.50 -1.64 11.29
CA PHE A 96 -7.93 -0.49 11.96
C PHE A 96 -6.57 -0.85 12.55
N ALA A 97 -5.65 0.11 12.55
CA ALA A 97 -4.44 0.01 13.35
C ALA A 97 -4.76 0.31 14.82
N VAL A 98 -4.03 -0.35 15.71
CA VAL A 98 -4.07 -0.08 17.14
C VAL A 98 -2.73 0.41 17.63
N MET A 99 -2.77 1.29 18.62
CA MET A 99 -1.61 1.74 19.36
C MET A 99 -1.61 1.01 20.71
N ALA A 100 -0.55 0.27 20.98
CA ALA A 100 -0.32 -0.40 22.26
C ALA A 100 0.45 0.55 23.19
N ALA A 101 0.13 0.56 24.48
CA ALA A 101 0.78 1.41 25.47
C ALA A 101 2.30 1.15 25.53
N ASP A 102 2.67 -0.13 25.38
CA ASP A 102 4.06 -0.61 25.47
C ASP A 102 4.23 -1.91 24.65
N LEU A 103 5.45 -2.41 24.62
CA LEU A 103 5.82 -3.64 23.92
C LEU A 103 5.14 -4.89 24.51
N GLU A 104 4.98 -4.96 25.82
CA GLU A 104 4.34 -6.10 26.50
C GLU A 104 2.86 -6.19 26.13
N THR A 105 2.21 -5.04 25.99
CA THR A 105 0.84 -4.97 25.44
C THR A 105 0.82 -5.49 24.00
N ALA A 106 1.75 -5.09 23.15
CA ALA A 106 1.85 -5.58 21.77
C ALA A 106 2.08 -7.11 21.73
N LYS A 107 2.96 -7.66 22.58
CA LYS A 107 3.24 -9.10 22.71
C LYS A 107 2.03 -9.90 23.22
N ARG A 108 1.13 -9.28 23.96
CA ARG A 108 -0.13 -9.89 24.39
C ARG A 108 -1.13 -10.01 23.25
N GLU A 109 -1.19 -9.03 22.35
CA GLU A 109 -2.17 -8.98 21.25
C GLU A 109 -1.73 -9.77 20.01
N CYS A 110 -0.44 -9.87 19.75
CA CYS A 110 0.09 -10.50 18.54
C CYS A 110 1.37 -11.31 18.78
N ILE A 111 1.74 -12.10 17.78
CA ILE A 111 3.00 -12.85 17.75
C ILE A 111 4.07 -11.87 17.28
N VAL A 112 4.86 -11.35 18.21
CA VAL A 112 5.96 -10.41 17.95
C VAL A 112 7.25 -11.21 17.83
N THR A 113 7.88 -11.16 16.65
CA THR A 113 9.22 -11.72 16.41
C THR A 113 10.28 -10.71 16.83
N ARG A 114 11.56 -11.10 16.80
CA ARG A 114 12.69 -10.19 17.11
C ARG A 114 12.68 -8.96 16.20
N THR A 115 12.56 -9.15 14.90
CA THR A 115 12.50 -8.04 13.93
C THR A 115 11.26 -7.19 14.14
N GLY A 116 10.10 -7.80 14.47
CA GLY A 116 8.89 -7.07 14.84
C GLY A 116 9.08 -6.19 16.07
N GLU A 117 9.83 -6.66 17.08
CA GLU A 117 10.21 -5.88 18.28
C GLU A 117 11.12 -4.71 17.90
N GLU A 118 12.16 -4.95 17.10
CA GLU A 118 13.10 -3.93 16.63
C GLU A 118 12.36 -2.81 15.85
N LEU A 119 11.40 -3.16 14.98
CA LEU A 119 10.58 -2.19 14.26
C LEU A 119 9.65 -1.39 15.18
N LEU A 120 9.00 -2.03 16.15
CA LEU A 120 8.12 -1.35 17.10
C LEU A 120 8.87 -0.40 18.01
N MET A 121 10.09 -0.75 18.43
CA MET A 121 10.92 0.02 19.35
C MET A 121 11.84 1.02 18.65
N GLY A 122 12.07 0.87 17.35
CA GLY A 122 12.88 1.76 16.54
C GLY A 122 12.34 3.20 16.52
N TYR A 123 13.09 4.12 15.95
CA TYR A 123 12.70 5.54 15.86
C TYR A 123 11.59 5.77 14.83
N GLU A 124 11.45 4.89 13.84
CA GLU A 124 10.41 4.96 12.80
C GLU A 124 9.03 4.65 13.35
N ARG A 125 8.94 3.73 14.29
CA ARG A 125 7.70 3.27 14.94
C ARG A 125 6.52 3.08 13.97
N PRO A 126 6.68 2.26 12.92
CA PRO A 126 5.64 2.04 11.93
C PRO A 126 4.46 1.26 12.53
N ILE A 127 3.38 1.19 11.78
CA ILE A 127 2.36 0.15 11.98
C ILE A 127 2.96 -1.16 11.47
N VAL A 128 3.15 -2.14 12.36
CA VAL A 128 3.64 -3.48 12.02
C VAL A 128 2.45 -4.44 11.93
N LEU A 129 2.28 -5.09 10.78
CA LEU A 129 1.25 -6.10 10.57
C LEU A 129 1.73 -7.44 11.11
N MET A 130 1.09 -7.97 12.14
CA MET A 130 1.49 -9.20 12.82
C MET A 130 0.30 -10.13 13.05
N LYS A 131 0.54 -11.44 13.10
CA LYS A 131 -0.50 -12.44 13.42
C LYS A 131 -1.08 -12.17 14.81
N ARG A 132 -2.40 -12.14 14.91
CA ARG A 132 -3.12 -12.01 16.20
C ARG A 132 -2.83 -13.21 17.09
N ARG A 133 -2.71 -12.96 18.38
CA ARG A 133 -2.64 -14.00 19.42
C ARG A 133 -4.05 -14.38 19.85
N ILE A 134 -4.30 -15.67 20.06
CA ILE A 134 -5.55 -16.15 20.66
C ILE A 134 -5.58 -15.66 22.11
N GLY A 135 -6.69 -15.06 22.53
CA GLY A 135 -6.86 -14.51 23.88
C GLY A 135 -6.40 -13.07 24.06
N GLY A 136 -5.97 -12.38 22.98
CA GLY A 136 -5.75 -10.92 23.00
C GLY A 136 -7.04 -10.16 23.33
N LYS A 137 -6.89 -8.92 23.83
CA LYS A 137 -8.00 -8.07 24.29
C LYS A 137 -8.59 -7.17 23.20
N ALA A 138 -7.92 -7.06 22.04
CA ALA A 138 -8.40 -6.25 20.93
C ALA A 138 -9.81 -6.69 20.50
N ALA A 139 -10.73 -5.74 20.41
CA ALA A 139 -12.09 -5.98 19.95
C ALA A 139 -12.10 -6.68 18.57
N ALA A 140 -13.07 -7.57 18.34
CA ALA A 140 -13.19 -8.29 17.07
C ALA A 140 -13.35 -7.32 15.89
N SER A 141 -14.09 -6.25 16.08
CA SER A 141 -14.25 -5.16 15.10
C SER A 141 -12.98 -4.35 14.80
N VAL A 142 -11.85 -4.56 15.46
CA VAL A 142 -10.57 -3.93 15.07
C VAL A 142 -10.09 -4.49 13.74
N SER A 143 -10.19 -5.81 13.54
CA SER A 143 -9.71 -6.50 12.35
C SER A 143 -10.64 -7.69 12.04
N PRO A 144 -11.87 -7.44 11.52
CA PRO A 144 -12.84 -8.48 11.25
C PRO A 144 -12.33 -9.47 10.21
N ASP A 145 -12.52 -10.76 10.46
CA ASP A 145 -12.17 -11.86 9.54
C ASP A 145 -10.72 -11.81 9.01
N ASN A 146 -9.81 -11.22 9.81
CA ASN A 146 -8.41 -11.07 9.44
C ASN A 146 -7.51 -11.63 10.56
N PRO A 147 -6.65 -12.61 10.27
CA PRO A 147 -5.73 -13.17 11.23
C PRO A 147 -4.59 -12.24 11.65
N TYR A 148 -4.46 -11.09 10.98
CA TYR A 148 -3.44 -10.08 11.27
C TYR A 148 -4.03 -8.84 11.92
N ILE A 149 -3.22 -8.15 12.70
CA ILE A 149 -3.53 -6.86 13.30
C ILE A 149 -2.34 -5.91 13.08
N GLY A 150 -2.64 -4.65 12.75
CA GLY A 150 -1.63 -3.61 12.65
C GLY A 150 -1.41 -2.96 14.02
N VAL A 151 -0.21 -3.11 14.58
CA VAL A 151 0.15 -2.55 15.90
C VAL A 151 1.27 -1.53 15.75
N MET A 152 1.18 -0.43 16.48
CA MET A 152 2.26 0.55 16.64
C MET A 152 2.39 0.96 18.10
N LEU A 153 3.54 1.55 18.46
CA LEU A 153 3.76 2.18 19.76
C LEU A 153 3.64 3.71 19.66
N PRO A 154 3.40 4.42 20.78
CA PRO A 154 3.34 5.88 20.79
C PRO A 154 4.64 6.49 20.28
N TYR A 155 4.55 7.46 19.38
CA TYR A 155 5.68 8.16 18.77
C TYR A 155 5.61 9.70 18.95
N ALA A 156 4.51 10.20 19.50
CA ALA A 156 4.30 11.63 19.76
C ALA A 156 3.95 11.86 21.23
N PRO A 157 4.35 13.02 21.82
CA PRO A 157 4.10 13.32 23.23
C PRO A 157 2.64 13.18 23.64
N LEU A 158 1.69 13.69 22.85
CA LEU A 158 0.25 13.57 23.16
C LEU A 158 -0.21 12.11 23.24
N GLN A 159 0.31 11.25 22.38
CA GLN A 159 -0.04 9.83 22.39
C GLN A 159 0.45 9.14 23.67
N LEU A 160 1.67 9.44 24.12
CA LEU A 160 2.19 8.97 25.40
C LEU A 160 1.31 9.44 26.58
N LEU A 161 0.91 10.71 26.56
CA LEU A 161 0.07 11.31 27.60
C LEU A 161 -1.35 10.74 27.64
N LEU A 162 -1.85 10.18 26.52
CA LEU A 162 -3.13 9.45 26.51
C LEU A 162 -3.05 8.16 27.33
N PHE A 163 -1.92 7.45 27.31
CA PHE A 163 -1.73 6.22 28.08
C PHE A 163 -1.33 6.48 29.52
N SER A 164 -0.35 7.38 29.72
CA SER A 164 0.25 7.65 31.04
C SER A 164 0.22 9.15 31.35
N TYR A 165 -0.57 9.53 32.34
CA TYR A 165 -0.68 10.89 32.84
C TYR A 165 -1.01 10.89 34.31
N ASN A 166 -0.44 11.87 35.06
CA ASN A 166 -0.64 11.94 36.52
C ASN A 166 -1.97 12.61 36.88
N ASP A 167 -3.08 11.97 36.53
CA ASP A 167 -4.46 12.43 36.80
C ASP A 167 -5.31 11.41 37.56
N GLY A 168 -4.70 10.27 37.97
CA GLY A 168 -5.40 9.20 38.67
C GLY A 168 -6.32 8.32 37.79
N LEU A 169 -6.36 8.54 36.47
CA LEU A 169 -7.18 7.75 35.56
C LEU A 169 -6.42 6.54 35.04
N HIS A 170 -7.01 5.36 35.16
CA HIS A 170 -6.52 4.15 34.48
C HIS A 170 -7.07 4.10 33.06
N MET A 171 -6.18 4.06 32.08
CA MET A 171 -6.54 4.01 30.66
C MET A 171 -6.53 2.56 30.14
N PRO A 172 -7.33 2.26 29.10
CA PRO A 172 -7.10 1.06 28.32
C PRO A 172 -5.68 1.09 27.73
N ASP A 173 -5.02 -0.06 27.73
CA ASP A 173 -3.65 -0.22 27.24
C ASP A 173 -3.57 -0.40 25.72
N LEU A 174 -4.72 -0.43 25.03
CA LEU A 174 -4.85 -0.57 23.58
C LEU A 174 -5.86 0.45 23.05
N LEU A 175 -5.42 1.34 22.17
CA LEU A 175 -6.27 2.36 21.53
C LEU A 175 -6.33 2.11 20.02
N VAL A 176 -7.52 2.17 19.42
CA VAL A 176 -7.61 2.34 17.96
C VAL A 176 -6.97 3.66 17.60
N MET A 177 -6.13 3.65 16.55
CA MET A 177 -5.50 4.85 16.04
C MET A 177 -5.55 4.79 14.52
N THR A 178 -6.50 5.48 13.91
CA THR A 178 -6.69 5.49 12.45
C THR A 178 -6.70 6.92 11.93
N SER A 179 -6.21 7.14 10.70
CA SER A 179 -6.17 8.48 10.08
C SER A 179 -7.55 9.18 10.12
N ALA A 180 -7.58 10.45 10.47
CA ALA A 180 -8.79 11.27 10.45
C ALA A 180 -8.98 11.82 9.03
N ASN A 181 -9.71 11.09 8.20
CA ASN A 181 -10.06 11.46 6.83
C ASN A 181 -11.32 10.72 6.37
N ARG A 182 -11.99 11.24 5.37
CA ARG A 182 -12.92 10.44 4.56
C ARG A 182 -12.13 9.48 3.66
N SER A 183 -12.74 8.37 3.25
CA SER A 183 -12.10 7.41 2.34
C SER A 183 -11.63 8.09 1.05
N GLY A 184 -10.39 7.84 0.62
CA GLY A 184 -9.78 8.43 -0.57
C GLY A 184 -9.34 9.90 -0.42
N MET A 185 -9.55 10.54 0.74
CA MET A 185 -9.14 11.93 0.99
C MET A 185 -7.83 11.98 1.79
N PRO A 186 -7.03 13.04 1.64
CA PRO A 186 -5.86 13.27 2.49
C PRO A 186 -6.23 13.36 3.98
N ILE A 187 -5.30 13.01 4.85
CA ILE A 187 -5.46 13.13 6.30
C ILE A 187 -5.69 14.59 6.72
N CYS A 188 -6.65 14.86 7.62
CA CYS A 188 -6.88 16.18 8.18
C CYS A 188 -5.66 16.66 8.97
N ARG A 189 -5.25 17.92 8.79
CA ARG A 189 -4.12 18.55 9.51
C ARG A 189 -4.51 19.75 10.37
N THR A 190 -5.70 20.29 10.17
CA THR A 190 -6.23 21.44 10.94
C THR A 190 -7.52 21.08 11.66
N ASP A 191 -7.84 21.80 12.75
CA ASP A 191 -9.09 21.63 13.48
C ASP A 191 -10.31 21.88 12.60
N GLU A 192 -10.19 22.84 11.67
CA GLU A 192 -11.24 23.18 10.72
C GLU A 192 -11.51 22.04 9.74
N GLU A 193 -10.46 21.40 9.21
CA GLU A 193 -10.60 20.22 8.34
C GLU A 193 -11.30 19.08 9.09
N VAL A 194 -10.99 18.85 10.38
CA VAL A 194 -11.69 17.82 11.17
C VAL A 194 -13.18 18.15 11.33
N ARG A 195 -13.53 19.41 11.60
CA ARG A 195 -14.93 19.84 11.76
C ARG A 195 -15.72 19.75 10.46
N THR A 196 -15.12 20.17 9.34
CA THR A 196 -15.80 20.24 8.05
C THR A 196 -15.87 18.90 7.33
N ASP A 197 -14.80 18.12 7.39
CA ASP A 197 -14.71 16.86 6.64
C ASP A 197 -15.29 15.66 7.41
N LEU A 198 -15.30 15.73 8.76
CA LEU A 198 -15.70 14.63 9.63
C LEU A 198 -16.81 15.03 10.63
N PRO A 199 -17.89 15.72 10.18
CA PRO A 199 -18.93 16.18 11.08
C PRO A 199 -19.59 15.00 11.80
N GLY A 200 -19.64 15.06 13.14
CA GLY A 200 -20.27 14.01 13.98
C GLY A 200 -19.50 12.69 14.09
N LEU A 201 -18.28 12.60 13.53
CA LEU A 201 -17.49 11.39 13.55
C LEU A 201 -16.67 11.25 14.83
N CYS A 202 -16.34 12.34 15.50
CA CYS A 202 -15.69 12.36 16.80
C CYS A 202 -16.49 13.21 17.82
N ASP A 203 -16.38 12.84 19.08
CA ASP A 203 -17.08 13.47 20.20
C ASP A 203 -16.24 14.62 20.82
N LEU A 204 -14.93 14.63 20.57
CA LEU A 204 -13.99 15.62 21.07
C LEU A 204 -12.78 15.72 20.13
N ILE A 205 -12.21 16.92 19.99
CA ILE A 205 -10.98 17.17 19.23
C ILE A 205 -9.90 17.63 20.21
N LEU A 206 -8.90 16.80 20.46
CA LEU A 206 -7.69 17.17 21.20
C LEU A 206 -6.65 17.68 20.22
N SER A 207 -6.33 18.95 20.33
CA SER A 207 -5.44 19.66 19.40
C SER A 207 -4.30 20.37 20.12
N HIS A 208 -3.38 20.90 19.35
CA HIS A 208 -2.34 21.83 19.76
C HIS A 208 -2.11 22.88 18.68
N ASP A 209 -1.58 24.02 19.06
CA ASP A 209 -1.37 25.18 18.20
C ASP A 209 -0.13 25.11 17.29
N ARG A 210 0.63 24.02 17.36
CA ARG A 210 1.73 23.78 16.42
C ARG A 210 1.18 23.37 15.06
N ASP A 211 1.56 24.09 14.00
CA ASP A 211 1.13 23.81 12.64
C ASP A 211 1.72 22.51 12.09
N ILE A 212 0.94 21.79 11.31
CA ILE A 212 1.38 20.68 10.50
C ILE A 212 1.61 21.19 9.08
N LEU A 213 2.88 21.33 8.70
CA LEU A 213 3.26 21.88 7.39
C LEU A 213 3.12 20.87 6.27
N LEU A 214 3.39 19.59 6.53
CA LEU A 214 3.29 18.49 5.57
C LEU A 214 2.41 17.39 6.15
N ARG A 215 1.45 16.91 5.37
CA ARG A 215 0.68 15.72 5.71
C ARG A 215 1.58 14.48 5.64
N VAL A 216 1.54 13.67 6.67
CA VAL A 216 2.34 12.45 6.74
C VAL A 216 1.51 11.35 7.41
N ASP A 217 1.13 10.34 6.64
CA ASP A 217 0.49 9.13 7.14
C ASP A 217 1.48 8.25 7.90
N ASP A 218 0.98 7.30 8.68
CA ASP A 218 1.82 6.27 9.30
C ASP A 218 2.32 5.27 8.26
N SER A 219 3.59 4.91 8.37
CA SER A 219 4.16 3.81 7.59
C SER A 219 3.55 2.48 8.03
N VAL A 220 3.41 1.56 7.07
CA VAL A 220 2.91 0.20 7.30
C VAL A 220 3.93 -0.79 6.80
N VAL A 221 4.34 -1.70 7.67
CA VAL A 221 5.35 -2.72 7.40
C VAL A 221 4.76 -4.08 7.78
N THR A 222 5.03 -5.09 6.98
CA THR A 222 4.86 -6.49 7.36
C THR A 222 6.22 -7.17 7.42
N LEU A 223 6.27 -8.43 7.84
CA LEU A 223 7.50 -9.22 7.83
C LEU A 223 7.43 -10.24 6.69
N PHE A 224 8.50 -10.32 5.94
CA PHE A 224 8.73 -11.36 4.95
C PHE A 224 10.07 -12.04 5.25
N GLU A 225 10.04 -13.33 5.59
CA GLU A 225 11.24 -14.10 5.98
C GLU A 225 12.07 -13.41 7.08
N GLU A 226 11.36 -12.92 8.12
CA GLU A 226 11.93 -12.18 9.25
C GLU A 226 12.62 -10.84 8.87
N GLU A 227 12.44 -10.36 7.64
CA GLU A 227 12.91 -9.05 7.19
C GLU A 227 11.75 -8.06 7.03
N PRO A 228 11.97 -6.75 7.21
CA PRO A 228 10.95 -5.74 6.95
C PRO A 228 10.50 -5.76 5.49
N TYR A 229 9.19 -5.75 5.26
CA TYR A 229 8.59 -5.64 3.93
C TYR A 229 7.59 -4.49 3.90
N MET A 230 7.93 -3.44 3.16
CA MET A 230 7.18 -2.18 3.15
C MET A 230 5.87 -2.27 2.38
N ILE A 231 4.77 -1.98 3.05
CA ILE A 231 3.43 -1.86 2.44
C ILE A 231 3.10 -0.40 2.11
N ARG A 232 3.47 0.52 3.01
CA ARG A 232 3.34 1.97 2.84
C ARG A 232 4.56 2.65 3.43
N ARG A 233 5.25 3.46 2.63
CA ARG A 233 6.41 4.24 3.05
C ARG A 233 5.99 5.68 3.32
N SER A 234 6.09 6.13 4.56
CA SER A 234 5.67 7.45 4.99
C SER A 234 6.45 7.88 6.24
N ARG A 235 5.79 8.21 7.35
CA ARG A 235 6.41 8.68 8.59
C ARG A 235 7.53 7.73 9.07
N GLY A 236 8.67 8.32 9.42
CA GLY A 236 9.85 7.61 9.90
C GLY A 236 10.80 7.16 8.79
N TYR A 237 10.30 6.95 7.57
CA TYR A 237 11.10 6.50 6.42
C TYR A 237 11.26 7.59 5.35
N ALA A 238 10.21 8.35 5.07
CA ALA A 238 10.27 9.47 4.14
C ALA A 238 10.64 10.78 4.89
N PRO A 239 11.46 11.66 4.29
CA PRO A 239 12.04 11.60 2.96
C PRO A 239 13.51 11.09 2.94
N LEU A 240 13.85 10.09 3.75
CA LEU A 240 15.19 9.51 3.70
C LEU A 240 15.50 9.01 2.27
N PRO A 241 16.70 9.29 1.73
CA PRO A 241 17.01 8.92 0.35
C PRO A 241 17.21 7.40 0.18
N ILE A 242 16.88 6.94 -1.02
CA ILE A 242 17.35 5.66 -1.56
C ILE A 242 18.60 5.99 -2.38
N HIS A 243 19.71 5.37 -2.04
CA HIS A 243 20.93 5.47 -2.83
C HIS A 243 20.86 4.49 -3.99
N VAL A 244 20.90 4.99 -5.21
CA VAL A 244 20.88 4.17 -6.43
C VAL A 244 22.29 4.06 -6.98
N ASN A 245 22.74 2.84 -7.23
CA ASN A 245 24.06 2.59 -7.79
C ASN A 245 24.14 3.06 -9.25
N GLY A 246 25.16 3.84 -9.59
CA GLY A 246 25.40 4.38 -10.93
C GLY A 246 26.27 5.63 -10.86
N ASP A 247 26.57 6.19 -12.02
CA ASP A 247 27.25 7.49 -12.17
C ASP A 247 26.23 8.50 -12.69
N PHE A 248 25.31 8.91 -11.82
CA PHE A 248 24.21 9.79 -12.18
C PHE A 248 24.51 11.24 -11.82
N HIS A 249 24.16 12.15 -12.71
CA HIS A 249 24.30 13.60 -12.54
C HIS A 249 23.04 14.32 -12.99
N GLY A 250 22.53 15.21 -12.17
CA GLY A 250 21.36 16.01 -12.50
C GLY A 250 20.21 15.84 -11.52
N THR A 251 19.04 16.37 -11.91
CA THR A 251 17.88 16.45 -11.02
C THR A 251 16.59 16.09 -11.74
N VAL A 252 15.76 15.27 -11.09
CA VAL A 252 14.51 14.76 -11.67
C VAL A 252 13.38 14.87 -10.67
N LEU A 253 12.14 15.11 -11.16
CA LEU A 253 10.89 14.98 -10.42
C LEU A 253 10.01 13.93 -11.09
N SER A 254 9.57 12.90 -10.38
CA SER A 254 8.57 11.95 -10.88
C SER A 254 7.22 12.10 -10.17
N ALA A 255 6.16 11.90 -10.94
CA ALA A 255 4.78 12.10 -10.50
C ALA A 255 4.18 10.91 -9.74
N GLY A 256 4.76 9.72 -9.87
CA GLY A 256 4.22 8.47 -9.30
C GLY A 256 3.03 7.92 -10.06
N GLY A 257 2.36 6.93 -9.46
CA GLY A 257 1.11 6.35 -9.95
C GLY A 257 -0.12 7.19 -9.58
N GLU A 258 -1.29 6.77 -10.02
CA GLU A 258 -2.58 7.41 -9.65
C GLU A 258 -3.05 6.97 -8.27
N LEU A 259 -2.89 5.68 -7.95
CA LEU A 259 -3.24 5.10 -6.65
C LEU A 259 -2.01 5.03 -5.74
N LYS A 260 -2.22 5.09 -4.44
CA LYS A 260 -1.15 5.02 -3.42
C LYS A 260 0.04 5.95 -3.74
N ASN A 261 -0.25 7.08 -4.34
CA ASN A 261 0.71 8.00 -4.90
C ASN A 261 1.82 8.39 -3.90
N THR A 262 3.01 8.48 -4.43
CA THR A 262 4.18 9.17 -3.90
C THR A 262 4.81 9.96 -5.06
N VAL A 263 5.54 10.99 -4.76
CA VAL A 263 6.44 11.64 -5.72
C VAL A 263 7.89 11.29 -5.39
N CYS A 264 8.80 11.37 -6.35
CA CYS A 264 10.21 11.22 -6.09
C CYS A 264 10.99 12.41 -6.66
N LEU A 265 11.80 13.03 -5.80
CA LEU A 265 12.83 13.98 -6.20
C LEU A 265 14.16 13.25 -6.20
N ALA A 266 14.92 13.36 -7.30
CA ALA A 266 16.27 12.80 -7.38
C ALA A 266 17.29 13.89 -7.66
N LYS A 267 18.45 13.75 -7.02
CA LYS A 267 19.66 14.52 -7.30
C LYS A 267 20.83 13.57 -7.31
N ASP A 268 21.45 13.46 -8.45
CA ASP A 268 22.55 12.52 -8.68
C ASP A 268 22.14 11.07 -8.28
N ASN A 269 22.86 10.44 -7.40
CA ASN A 269 22.58 9.08 -6.92
C ASN A 269 21.55 9.00 -5.76
N LEU A 270 21.04 10.14 -5.27
CA LEU A 270 20.13 10.20 -4.14
C LEU A 270 18.69 10.43 -4.61
N PHE A 271 17.82 9.47 -4.35
CA PHE A 271 16.42 9.48 -4.73
C PHE A 271 15.53 9.59 -3.49
N TYR A 272 14.79 10.69 -3.37
CA TYR A 272 13.97 11.05 -2.21
C TYR A 272 12.50 10.81 -2.50
N LEU A 273 11.99 9.66 -2.04
CA LEU A 273 10.55 9.39 -2.08
C LEU A 273 9.82 10.24 -1.05
N SER A 274 8.71 10.84 -1.45
CA SER A 274 7.82 11.57 -0.53
C SER A 274 7.17 10.64 0.49
N PRO A 275 6.60 11.19 1.57
CA PRO A 275 5.55 10.50 2.30
C PRO A 275 4.42 10.06 1.36
N HIS A 276 3.72 9.00 1.74
CA HIS A 276 2.53 8.54 1.05
C HIS A 276 1.47 9.64 0.96
N ILE A 277 0.99 9.92 -0.24
CA ILE A 277 -0.02 10.94 -0.53
C ILE A 277 -1.42 10.32 -0.60
N GLY A 278 -1.52 9.13 -1.19
CA GLY A 278 -2.76 8.40 -1.40
C GLY A 278 -3.26 8.48 -2.84
N ASP A 279 -4.56 8.27 -3.06
CA ASP A 279 -5.12 8.21 -4.40
C ASP A 279 -5.37 9.62 -4.95
N VAL A 280 -4.78 9.93 -6.12
CA VAL A 280 -4.87 11.25 -6.77
C VAL A 280 -6.08 11.28 -7.70
N GLY A 281 -7.28 11.18 -7.12
CA GLY A 281 -8.53 11.13 -7.88
C GLY A 281 -9.48 12.31 -7.61
N CYS A 282 -8.99 13.35 -6.93
CA CYS A 282 -9.79 14.54 -6.65
C CYS A 282 -8.92 15.78 -6.43
N VAL A 283 -9.51 16.97 -6.57
CA VAL A 283 -8.83 18.27 -6.43
C VAL A 283 -8.02 18.40 -5.13
N ARG A 284 -8.52 17.83 -4.02
CA ARG A 284 -7.80 17.90 -2.74
C ARG A 284 -6.55 17.01 -2.69
N SER A 285 -6.62 15.82 -3.26
CA SER A 285 -5.47 14.92 -3.31
C SER A 285 -4.44 15.39 -4.33
N GLU A 286 -4.87 15.96 -5.45
CA GLU A 286 -4.02 16.65 -6.41
C GLU A 286 -3.28 17.84 -5.74
N ALA A 287 -4.01 18.70 -5.03
CA ALA A 287 -3.40 19.80 -4.27
C ALA A 287 -2.41 19.30 -3.20
N ALA A 288 -2.70 18.18 -2.54
CA ALA A 288 -1.79 17.57 -1.57
C ALA A 288 -0.51 17.03 -2.24
N GLN A 289 -0.62 16.45 -3.46
CA GLN A 289 0.53 16.02 -4.25
C GLN A 289 1.44 17.19 -4.63
N HIS A 290 0.86 18.29 -5.13
CA HIS A 290 1.59 19.51 -5.47
C HIS A 290 2.28 20.12 -4.25
N GLU A 291 1.54 20.29 -3.15
CA GLU A 291 2.10 20.81 -1.90
C GLU A 291 3.26 19.94 -1.39
N CYS A 292 3.11 18.63 -1.46
CA CYS A 292 4.17 17.69 -1.04
C CYS A 292 5.43 17.85 -1.90
N ALA A 293 5.28 17.92 -3.21
CA ALA A 293 6.39 18.11 -4.14
C ALA A 293 7.10 19.46 -3.92
N GLU A 294 6.35 20.55 -3.75
CA GLU A 294 6.91 21.89 -3.46
C GLU A 294 7.69 21.89 -2.14
N ARG A 295 7.11 21.33 -1.06
CA ARG A 295 7.79 21.24 0.24
C ARG A 295 9.08 20.43 0.19
N LEU A 296 9.10 19.33 -0.58
CA LEU A 296 10.32 18.54 -0.76
C LEU A 296 11.37 19.30 -1.58
N ARG A 297 10.95 20.03 -2.62
CA ARG A 297 11.85 20.87 -3.41
C ARG A 297 12.52 21.93 -2.55
N ASP A 298 11.72 22.62 -1.71
CA ASP A 298 12.23 23.64 -0.79
C ASP A 298 13.16 23.05 0.26
N LEU A 299 12.79 21.90 0.85
CA LEU A 299 13.57 21.24 1.90
C LEU A 299 14.92 20.73 1.39
N LEU A 300 14.95 20.18 0.17
CA LEU A 300 16.13 19.55 -0.41
C LEU A 300 16.92 20.51 -1.32
N GLU A 301 16.40 21.73 -1.55
CA GLU A 301 16.97 22.72 -2.46
C GLU A 301 17.21 22.15 -3.87
N ILE A 302 16.24 21.35 -4.37
CA ILE A 302 16.34 20.70 -5.68
C ILE A 302 15.42 21.39 -6.67
N THR A 303 15.98 21.85 -7.80
CA THR A 303 15.24 22.31 -8.98
C THR A 303 15.33 21.25 -10.07
N PRO A 304 14.23 20.55 -10.42
CA PRO A 304 14.28 19.47 -11.39
C PRO A 304 14.53 19.96 -12.82
N GLN A 305 15.40 19.27 -13.55
CA GLN A 305 15.73 19.52 -14.95
C GLN A 305 14.75 18.83 -15.90
N CYS A 306 14.18 17.70 -15.50
CA CYS A 306 13.14 16.99 -16.22
C CYS A 306 12.17 16.30 -15.25
N GLY A 307 11.00 15.93 -15.77
CA GLY A 307 9.98 15.18 -15.07
C GLY A 307 9.78 13.79 -15.64
N ALA A 308 9.16 12.91 -14.85
CA ALA A 308 8.68 11.61 -15.31
C ALA A 308 7.24 11.38 -14.87
N ALA A 309 6.45 10.72 -15.73
CA ALA A 309 5.07 10.34 -15.45
C ALA A 309 4.71 9.02 -16.13
N ASP A 310 3.63 8.40 -15.69
CA ASP A 310 3.04 7.24 -16.35
C ASP A 310 2.59 7.58 -17.78
N ILE A 311 2.63 6.59 -18.67
CA ILE A 311 2.12 6.71 -20.05
C ILE A 311 0.59 6.77 -20.13
N HIS A 312 -0.12 6.53 -19.03
CA HIS A 312 -1.59 6.58 -18.99
C HIS A 312 -2.10 7.98 -19.32
N PRO A 313 -2.96 8.14 -20.36
CA PRO A 313 -3.32 9.47 -20.88
C PRO A 313 -4.18 10.30 -19.91
N ALA A 314 -4.91 9.66 -19.00
CA ALA A 314 -5.88 10.30 -18.13
C ALA A 314 -5.49 10.31 -16.64
N TYR A 315 -4.24 10.00 -16.28
CA TYR A 315 -3.81 10.11 -14.89
C TYR A 315 -3.64 11.57 -14.48
N GLU A 316 -4.35 11.96 -13.42
CA GLU A 316 -4.26 13.31 -12.85
C GLU A 316 -2.90 13.53 -12.17
N SER A 317 -2.29 12.48 -11.61
CA SER A 317 -0.96 12.56 -11.01
C SER A 317 0.10 13.13 -11.97
N ALA A 318 -0.02 12.89 -13.28
CA ALA A 318 0.89 13.42 -14.30
C ALA A 318 0.84 14.94 -14.44
N GLN A 319 -0.23 15.61 -13.97
CA GLN A 319 -0.35 17.07 -14.06
C GLN A 319 0.75 17.78 -13.26
N LEU A 320 1.24 17.18 -12.18
CA LEU A 320 2.35 17.72 -11.39
C LEU A 320 3.56 18.10 -12.26
N VAL A 321 4.03 17.18 -13.11
CA VAL A 321 5.20 17.43 -13.94
C VAL A 321 4.88 18.22 -15.21
N LYS A 322 3.67 18.07 -15.76
CA LYS A 322 3.22 18.86 -16.91
C LYS A 322 3.12 20.36 -16.58
N GLN A 323 2.60 20.69 -15.39
CA GLN A 323 2.46 22.07 -14.92
C GLN A 323 3.82 22.70 -14.53
N ALA A 324 4.82 21.89 -14.18
CA ALA A 324 6.17 22.35 -13.87
C ALA A 324 6.92 22.94 -15.07
N ARG A 325 6.40 22.79 -16.30
CA ARG A 325 6.98 23.30 -17.56
C ARG A 325 8.41 22.81 -17.80
N ILE A 326 8.70 21.60 -17.40
CA ILE A 326 9.97 20.91 -17.67
C ILE A 326 9.72 19.77 -18.68
N PRO A 327 10.76 19.30 -19.43
CA PRO A 327 10.62 18.14 -20.28
C PRO A 327 10.09 16.94 -19.49
N VAL A 328 9.06 16.25 -20.01
CA VAL A 328 8.44 15.09 -19.34
C VAL A 328 8.79 13.81 -20.08
N ILE A 329 9.28 12.84 -19.37
CA ILE A 329 9.63 11.51 -19.85
C ILE A 329 8.50 10.56 -19.51
N PRO A 330 7.79 10.00 -20.52
CA PRO A 330 6.79 8.99 -20.29
C PRO A 330 7.43 7.65 -19.92
N VAL A 331 6.94 7.01 -18.87
CA VAL A 331 7.46 5.73 -18.35
C VAL A 331 6.32 4.74 -18.25
N GLN A 332 6.47 3.56 -18.86
CA GLN A 332 5.45 2.52 -18.77
C GLN A 332 5.38 1.97 -17.32
N HIS A 333 4.17 1.74 -16.85
CA HIS A 333 3.82 1.39 -15.48
C HIS A 333 4.63 0.20 -14.91
N HIS A 334 4.58 -0.94 -15.59
CA HIS A 334 5.27 -2.17 -15.13
C HIS A 334 6.79 -2.09 -15.29
N TYR A 335 7.27 -1.34 -16.27
CA TYR A 335 8.68 -1.01 -16.37
C TYR A 335 9.15 -0.19 -15.16
N ALA A 336 8.35 0.79 -14.71
CA ALA A 336 8.64 1.55 -13.51
C ALA A 336 8.65 0.67 -12.25
N HIS A 337 7.72 -0.29 -12.12
CA HIS A 337 7.73 -1.28 -11.04
C HIS A 337 9.05 -2.05 -10.97
N ILE A 338 9.52 -2.58 -12.10
CA ILE A 338 10.76 -3.36 -12.14
C ILE A 338 11.99 -2.46 -11.90
N LEU A 339 12.03 -1.27 -12.48
CA LEU A 339 13.12 -0.31 -12.21
C LEU A 339 13.17 0.10 -10.74
N SER A 340 12.03 0.23 -10.08
CA SER A 340 11.98 0.50 -8.64
C SER A 340 12.63 -0.62 -7.82
N CYS A 341 12.36 -1.88 -8.16
CA CYS A 341 12.99 -3.03 -7.53
C CYS A 341 14.51 -3.08 -7.84
N MET A 342 14.91 -2.83 -9.07
CA MET A 342 16.33 -2.76 -9.46
C MET A 342 17.07 -1.66 -8.70
N ALA A 343 16.45 -0.47 -8.59
CA ALA A 343 17.02 0.69 -7.89
C ALA A 343 17.30 0.40 -6.41
N GLU A 344 16.32 -0.14 -5.71
CA GLU A 344 16.44 -0.46 -4.29
C GLU A 344 17.52 -1.51 -4.02
N ASN A 345 17.63 -2.50 -4.89
CA ASN A 345 18.59 -3.60 -4.77
C ASN A 345 19.96 -3.29 -5.40
N GLY A 346 20.17 -2.09 -5.92
CA GLY A 346 21.42 -1.70 -6.56
C GLY A 346 21.77 -2.54 -7.79
N CYS A 347 20.77 -3.11 -8.47
CA CYS A 347 20.93 -3.96 -9.64
C CYS A 347 20.88 -3.11 -10.93
N SER A 348 22.00 -3.03 -11.64
CA SER A 348 22.10 -2.34 -12.94
C SER A 348 22.14 -3.31 -14.13
N ASP A 349 22.22 -4.60 -13.87
CA ASP A 349 22.24 -5.63 -14.91
C ASP A 349 20.85 -5.80 -15.56
N GLU A 350 20.84 -6.39 -16.73
CA GLU A 350 19.61 -6.81 -17.39
C GLU A 350 18.95 -7.95 -16.59
N VAL A 351 17.64 -7.88 -16.38
CA VAL A 351 16.87 -8.81 -15.55
C VAL A 351 15.62 -9.31 -16.26
N ILE A 352 15.11 -10.43 -15.78
CA ILE A 352 13.73 -10.87 -16.01
C ILE A 352 12.85 -10.13 -14.99
N GLY A 353 12.01 -9.22 -15.46
CA GLY A 353 11.02 -8.54 -14.62
C GLY A 353 9.71 -9.33 -14.61
N ILE A 354 9.25 -9.75 -13.44
CA ILE A 354 7.91 -10.29 -13.24
C ILE A 354 7.11 -9.24 -12.48
N ALA A 355 6.20 -8.56 -13.19
CA ALA A 355 5.36 -7.52 -12.64
C ALA A 355 3.91 -8.02 -12.50
N LEU A 356 3.47 -8.26 -11.26
CA LEU A 356 2.11 -8.71 -10.96
C LEU A 356 1.32 -7.61 -10.26
N ASP A 357 0.31 -7.10 -10.95
CA ASP A 357 -0.45 -5.96 -10.47
C ASP A 357 -1.95 -6.06 -10.79
N GLY A 358 -2.71 -5.12 -10.21
CA GLY A 358 -4.15 -4.98 -10.46
C GLY A 358 -4.47 -4.35 -11.80
N THR A 359 -3.76 -3.29 -12.18
CA THR A 359 -4.02 -2.53 -13.40
C THR A 359 -2.87 -1.61 -13.74
N GLY A 360 -2.37 -1.70 -14.97
CA GLY A 360 -1.45 -0.72 -15.54
C GLY A 360 -1.75 -0.54 -17.03
N TYR A 361 -1.45 0.63 -17.58
CA TYR A 361 -1.69 0.93 -18.98
C TYR A 361 -0.63 0.28 -19.88
N GLY A 362 -1.08 -0.61 -20.75
CA GLY A 362 -0.22 -1.28 -21.72
C GLY A 362 0.14 -0.39 -22.92
N THR A 363 1.32 -0.59 -23.49
CA THR A 363 1.76 0.10 -24.71
C THR A 363 0.92 -0.26 -25.95
N ASP A 364 0.11 -1.30 -25.85
CA ASP A 364 -0.84 -1.78 -26.86
C ASP A 364 -2.29 -1.31 -26.61
N GLY A 365 -2.51 -0.45 -25.60
CA GLY A 365 -3.82 0.06 -25.22
C GLY A 365 -4.68 -0.94 -24.44
N THR A 366 -4.12 -2.08 -24.02
CA THR A 366 -4.79 -3.08 -23.18
C THR A 366 -4.45 -2.86 -21.70
N ILE A 367 -5.20 -3.52 -20.80
CA ILE A 367 -4.88 -3.54 -19.38
C ILE A 367 -3.81 -4.61 -19.12
N TRP A 368 -2.62 -4.18 -18.69
CA TRP A 368 -1.57 -5.07 -18.20
C TRP A 368 -1.66 -5.25 -16.69
N GLY A 369 -1.05 -6.32 -16.17
CA GLY A 369 -0.97 -6.57 -14.73
C GLY A 369 -0.46 -7.97 -14.37
N GLY A 370 0.03 -8.73 -15.35
CA GLY A 370 0.67 -10.04 -15.11
C GLY A 370 1.75 -10.27 -16.16
N GLU A 371 2.84 -9.49 -16.07
CA GLU A 371 3.77 -9.33 -17.18
C GLU A 371 5.11 -10.00 -16.92
N VAL A 372 5.68 -10.61 -17.95
CA VAL A 372 7.05 -11.10 -17.98
C VAL A 372 7.85 -10.24 -18.96
N LEU A 373 8.75 -9.45 -18.41
CA LEU A 373 9.51 -8.44 -19.12
C LEU A 373 11.00 -8.80 -19.13
N ARG A 374 11.68 -8.48 -20.18
CA ARG A 374 13.13 -8.30 -20.19
C ARG A 374 13.40 -6.84 -19.94
N VAL A 375 14.12 -6.50 -18.87
CA VAL A 375 14.30 -5.12 -18.41
C VAL A 375 15.78 -4.80 -18.25
N SER A 376 16.16 -3.64 -18.76
CA SER A 376 17.46 -3.00 -18.52
C SER A 376 17.25 -1.50 -18.27
N TYR A 377 18.30 -0.78 -17.97
CA TYR A 377 18.29 0.70 -17.92
C TYR A 377 18.02 1.35 -19.28
N ASP A 378 18.19 0.63 -20.39
CA ASP A 378 17.92 1.13 -21.73
C ASP A 378 16.45 1.02 -22.15
N GLY A 379 15.67 0.22 -21.45
CA GLY A 379 14.27 -0.02 -21.76
C GLY A 379 13.79 -1.42 -21.39
N PHE A 380 12.66 -1.81 -21.95
CA PHE A 380 12.09 -3.11 -21.70
C PHE A 380 11.52 -3.75 -22.97
N THR A 381 11.40 -5.06 -22.95
CA THR A 381 10.68 -5.85 -23.95
C THR A 381 9.68 -6.75 -23.25
N ARG A 382 8.41 -6.72 -23.67
CA ARG A 382 7.38 -7.64 -23.20
C ARG A 382 7.58 -9.01 -23.82
N LEU A 383 8.06 -9.98 -23.05
CA LEU A 383 8.31 -11.34 -23.52
C LEU A 383 7.12 -12.27 -23.31
N GLY A 384 6.28 -11.97 -22.34
CA GLY A 384 5.09 -12.76 -22.03
C GLY A 384 4.17 -12.09 -21.04
N SER A 385 3.07 -12.77 -20.77
CA SER A 385 2.08 -12.38 -19.76
C SER A 385 1.32 -13.61 -19.24
N VAL A 386 0.54 -13.42 -18.19
CA VAL A 386 -0.51 -14.38 -17.84
C VAL A 386 -1.59 -14.42 -18.94
N SER A 387 -2.45 -15.44 -18.91
CA SER A 387 -3.53 -15.59 -19.88
C SER A 387 -4.37 -14.32 -20.04
N PRO A 388 -4.56 -13.81 -21.25
CA PRO A 388 -5.46 -12.69 -21.49
C PRO A 388 -6.92 -13.13 -21.32
N PHE A 389 -7.75 -12.22 -20.79
CA PHE A 389 -9.20 -12.41 -20.66
C PHE A 389 -9.93 -11.10 -20.97
N LEU A 390 -11.25 -11.18 -21.21
CA LEU A 390 -12.09 -10.00 -21.38
C LEU A 390 -12.48 -9.42 -20.03
N HIS A 391 -11.92 -8.28 -19.66
CA HIS A 391 -12.35 -7.51 -18.50
C HIS A 391 -13.59 -6.71 -18.87
N ALA A 392 -14.73 -6.97 -18.22
CA ALA A 392 -16.01 -6.36 -18.52
C ALA A 392 -16.60 -5.69 -17.27
N GLY A 393 -17.00 -4.42 -17.39
CA GLY A 393 -17.64 -3.65 -16.33
C GLY A 393 -16.78 -2.54 -15.72
N GLY A 394 -15.57 -2.27 -16.25
CA GLY A 394 -14.70 -1.18 -15.78
C GLY A 394 -14.43 -1.27 -14.28
N ASP A 395 -14.50 -0.14 -13.55
CA ASP A 395 -14.21 -0.07 -12.11
C ASP A 395 -15.10 -0.97 -11.24
N ALA A 396 -16.32 -1.27 -11.69
CA ALA A 396 -17.18 -2.22 -10.97
C ALA A 396 -16.55 -3.62 -10.92
N ALA A 397 -15.81 -4.03 -11.95
CA ALA A 397 -15.17 -5.33 -11.99
C ALA A 397 -13.89 -5.42 -11.11
N VAL A 398 -13.35 -4.27 -10.70
CA VAL A 398 -12.29 -4.22 -9.69
C VAL A 398 -12.85 -4.50 -8.29
N ARG A 399 -14.07 -4.04 -8.02
CA ARG A 399 -14.77 -4.26 -6.75
C ARG A 399 -15.46 -5.61 -6.70
N ASP A 400 -16.12 -6.00 -7.78
CA ASP A 400 -16.99 -7.17 -7.86
C ASP A 400 -16.23 -8.34 -8.52
N GLY A 401 -15.46 -9.10 -7.74
CA GLY A 401 -14.62 -10.22 -8.22
C GLY A 401 -15.39 -11.29 -9.01
N TRP A 402 -16.70 -11.45 -8.73
CA TRP A 402 -17.58 -12.34 -9.49
C TRP A 402 -17.64 -11.98 -10.98
N ARG A 403 -17.44 -10.71 -11.37
CA ARG A 403 -17.40 -10.29 -12.78
C ARG A 403 -16.19 -10.88 -13.50
N SER A 404 -15.02 -10.87 -12.85
CA SER A 404 -13.82 -11.52 -13.38
C SER A 404 -14.00 -13.04 -13.44
N ALA A 405 -14.62 -13.65 -12.42
CA ALA A 405 -14.95 -15.06 -12.42
C ALA A 405 -15.83 -15.45 -13.63
N LEU A 406 -16.89 -14.68 -13.91
CA LEU A 406 -17.73 -14.93 -15.09
C LEU A 406 -16.98 -14.72 -16.42
N SER A 407 -16.05 -13.77 -16.47
CA SER A 407 -15.20 -13.56 -17.66
C SER A 407 -14.28 -14.76 -17.92
N PHE A 408 -13.71 -15.36 -16.88
CA PHE A 408 -12.90 -16.59 -16.99
C PHE A 408 -13.77 -17.76 -17.48
N MET A 409 -14.94 -17.96 -16.88
CA MET A 409 -15.87 -19.02 -17.28
C MET A 409 -16.37 -18.84 -18.73
N TYR A 410 -16.60 -17.58 -19.16
CA TYR A 410 -16.93 -17.28 -20.55
C TYR A 410 -15.81 -17.66 -21.51
N THR A 411 -14.58 -17.34 -21.17
CA THR A 411 -13.39 -17.66 -21.98
C THR A 411 -13.14 -19.18 -22.06
N LEU A 412 -13.32 -19.89 -20.94
CA LEU A 412 -13.06 -21.32 -20.83
C LEU A 412 -14.17 -22.18 -21.46
N TYR A 413 -15.43 -21.83 -21.26
CA TYR A 413 -16.57 -22.72 -21.53
C TYR A 413 -17.67 -22.10 -22.39
N GLY A 414 -17.55 -20.81 -22.76
CA GLY A 414 -18.54 -20.10 -23.54
C GLY A 414 -19.80 -19.69 -22.74
N LYS A 415 -20.77 -19.08 -23.47
CA LYS A 415 -21.89 -18.40 -22.84
C LYS A 415 -22.87 -19.30 -22.06
N ASP A 416 -23.07 -20.55 -22.50
CA ASP A 416 -24.09 -21.42 -21.89
C ASP A 416 -23.61 -21.96 -20.52
N ALA A 417 -22.31 -22.18 -20.35
CA ALA A 417 -21.70 -22.60 -19.09
C ALA A 417 -21.74 -21.47 -18.04
N VAL A 418 -21.57 -20.21 -18.45
CA VAL A 418 -21.58 -19.05 -17.55
C VAL A 418 -22.87 -18.97 -16.72
N ARG A 419 -24.03 -19.16 -17.34
CA ARG A 419 -25.34 -19.10 -16.65
C ARG A 419 -25.48 -20.19 -15.61
N ARG A 420 -25.06 -21.42 -15.92
CA ARG A 420 -25.11 -22.56 -15.01
C ARG A 420 -24.16 -22.32 -13.83
N LEU A 421 -22.89 -22.03 -14.09
CA LEU A 421 -21.88 -21.85 -13.05
C LEU A 421 -22.17 -20.63 -12.16
N ALA A 422 -22.71 -19.54 -12.72
CA ALA A 422 -23.14 -18.39 -11.92
C ALA A 422 -24.22 -18.77 -10.89
N SER A 423 -25.13 -19.66 -11.25
CA SER A 423 -26.17 -20.19 -10.35
C SER A 423 -25.61 -21.20 -9.37
N ASP A 424 -24.90 -22.23 -9.86
CA ASP A 424 -24.40 -23.35 -9.06
C ASP A 424 -23.45 -22.89 -7.96
N LEU A 425 -22.55 -21.95 -8.28
CA LEU A 425 -21.63 -21.33 -7.33
C LEU A 425 -22.23 -20.09 -6.63
N SER A 426 -23.48 -19.75 -6.91
CA SER A 426 -24.17 -18.58 -6.35
C SER A 426 -23.33 -17.28 -6.46
N LEU A 427 -22.65 -17.04 -7.57
CA LEU A 427 -21.71 -15.93 -7.76
C LEU A 427 -22.41 -14.57 -7.75
N CYS A 428 -23.58 -14.49 -8.41
CA CYS A 428 -24.36 -13.26 -8.55
C CYS A 428 -25.82 -13.60 -8.85
N THR A 429 -26.67 -12.58 -8.94
CA THR A 429 -28.07 -12.77 -9.34
C THR A 429 -28.19 -13.12 -10.83
N PRO A 430 -29.28 -13.76 -11.26
CA PRO A 430 -29.52 -14.04 -12.69
C PRO A 430 -29.51 -12.80 -13.58
N GLN A 431 -29.96 -11.65 -13.04
CA GLN A 431 -29.97 -10.37 -13.75
C GLN A 431 -28.54 -9.84 -13.95
N GLU A 432 -27.70 -9.91 -12.91
CA GLU A 432 -26.28 -9.52 -12.98
C GLU A 432 -25.51 -10.43 -13.94
N ALA A 433 -25.73 -11.74 -13.89
CA ALA A 433 -25.14 -12.70 -14.84
C ALA A 433 -25.53 -12.39 -16.28
N ALA A 434 -26.82 -12.08 -16.54
CA ALA A 434 -27.30 -11.72 -17.85
C ALA A 434 -26.69 -10.42 -18.38
N ALA A 435 -26.56 -9.40 -17.52
CA ALA A 435 -25.92 -8.13 -17.86
C ALA A 435 -24.43 -8.31 -18.17
N GLN A 436 -23.70 -9.07 -17.34
CA GLN A 436 -22.28 -9.36 -17.57
C GLN A 436 -22.08 -10.15 -18.87
N LEU A 437 -22.91 -11.16 -19.11
CA LEU A 437 -22.85 -11.96 -20.34
C LEU A 437 -23.15 -11.11 -21.58
N PHE A 438 -24.10 -10.16 -21.49
CA PHE A 438 -24.37 -9.21 -22.57
C PHE A 438 -23.14 -8.37 -22.89
N MET A 439 -22.49 -7.79 -21.88
CA MET A 439 -21.25 -7.02 -22.07
C MET A 439 -20.16 -7.86 -22.76
N LEU A 440 -19.92 -9.09 -22.26
CA LEU A 440 -18.91 -9.99 -22.81
C LEU A 440 -19.21 -10.40 -24.27
N THR A 441 -20.49 -10.64 -24.62
CA THR A 441 -20.88 -11.10 -25.97
C THR A 441 -20.94 -9.97 -26.99
N GLN A 442 -21.31 -8.75 -26.57
CA GLN A 442 -21.44 -7.59 -27.45
C GLN A 442 -20.21 -6.69 -27.46
N GLY A 443 -19.21 -6.98 -26.63
CA GLY A 443 -18.00 -6.13 -26.52
C GLY A 443 -18.26 -4.75 -25.91
N VAL A 444 -19.34 -4.60 -25.12
CA VAL A 444 -19.70 -3.31 -24.51
C VAL A 444 -19.01 -3.16 -23.16
N ASN A 445 -18.32 -2.03 -22.94
CA ASN A 445 -17.56 -1.76 -21.73
C ASN A 445 -16.61 -2.92 -21.37
N THR A 446 -15.90 -3.42 -22.38
CA THR A 446 -14.93 -4.51 -22.27
C THR A 446 -13.57 -4.09 -22.81
N CYS A 447 -12.51 -4.62 -22.25
CA CYS A 447 -11.16 -4.54 -22.79
C CYS A 447 -10.40 -5.84 -22.51
N VAL A 448 -9.35 -6.10 -23.27
CA VAL A 448 -8.45 -7.23 -22.99
C VAL A 448 -7.60 -6.89 -21.77
N SER A 449 -7.45 -7.84 -20.86
CA SER A 449 -6.67 -7.68 -19.65
C SER A 449 -5.80 -8.89 -19.37
N THR A 450 -4.59 -8.63 -18.86
CA THR A 450 -3.66 -9.64 -18.29
C THR A 450 -3.46 -9.41 -16.79
N SER A 451 -4.42 -8.78 -16.11
CA SER A 451 -4.35 -8.44 -14.69
C SER A 451 -4.26 -9.67 -13.79
N ALA A 452 -3.13 -9.87 -13.13
CA ALA A 452 -2.97 -10.89 -12.10
C ALA A 452 -3.89 -10.63 -10.89
N GLY A 453 -4.07 -9.37 -10.49
CA GLY A 453 -4.97 -9.01 -9.39
C GLY A 453 -6.40 -9.50 -9.63
N ARG A 454 -6.90 -9.38 -10.87
CA ARG A 454 -8.26 -9.87 -11.22
C ARG A 454 -8.35 -11.39 -11.18
N PHE A 455 -7.25 -12.12 -11.45
CA PHE A 455 -7.24 -13.56 -11.28
C PHE A 455 -7.42 -13.96 -9.81
N PHE A 456 -6.77 -13.26 -8.87
CA PHE A 456 -6.95 -13.48 -7.44
C PHE A 456 -8.38 -13.13 -6.97
N ASP A 457 -8.94 -12.00 -7.43
CA ASP A 457 -10.31 -11.61 -7.08
C ASP A 457 -11.34 -12.59 -7.66
N GLY A 458 -11.17 -13.01 -8.90
CA GLY A 458 -12.04 -13.97 -9.55
C GLY A 458 -11.99 -15.35 -8.89
N MET A 459 -10.78 -15.82 -8.54
CA MET A 459 -10.61 -17.10 -7.83
C MET A 459 -11.22 -17.05 -6.43
N SER A 460 -11.04 -15.92 -5.71
CA SER A 460 -11.66 -15.67 -4.41
C SER A 460 -13.20 -15.74 -4.50
N ALA A 461 -13.78 -15.21 -5.58
CA ALA A 461 -15.21 -15.29 -5.82
C ALA A 461 -15.67 -16.72 -6.16
N LEU A 462 -14.95 -17.43 -7.04
CA LEU A 462 -15.25 -18.82 -7.44
C LEU A 462 -15.25 -19.77 -6.23
N LEU A 463 -14.30 -19.61 -5.31
CA LEU A 463 -14.23 -20.41 -4.08
C LEU A 463 -15.20 -19.92 -2.98
N GLY A 464 -16.02 -18.90 -3.24
CA GLY A 464 -16.96 -18.36 -2.25
C GLY A 464 -16.33 -17.61 -1.08
N VAL A 465 -15.03 -17.26 -1.16
CA VAL A 465 -14.28 -16.57 -0.12
C VAL A 465 -14.66 -15.08 -0.06
N CYS A 466 -14.66 -14.40 -1.22
CA CYS A 466 -15.08 -13.00 -1.32
C CYS A 466 -15.62 -12.70 -2.72
N ARG A 467 -16.90 -12.40 -2.83
CA ARG A 467 -17.54 -12.08 -4.12
C ARG A 467 -17.38 -10.64 -4.52
N SER A 468 -17.49 -9.74 -3.56
CA SER A 468 -17.38 -8.30 -3.75
C SER A 468 -16.53 -7.71 -2.64
N SER A 469 -15.56 -6.89 -3.01
CA SER A 469 -14.62 -6.23 -2.09
C SER A 469 -15.17 -4.89 -1.64
N THR A 470 -14.97 -4.56 -0.36
CA THR A 470 -15.32 -3.26 0.23
C THR A 470 -14.13 -2.29 0.23
N PHE A 471 -12.94 -2.81 -0.04
CA PHE A 471 -11.70 -2.06 -0.24
C PHE A 471 -10.79 -2.82 -1.21
N GLU A 472 -9.84 -2.13 -1.81
CA GLU A 472 -8.90 -2.68 -2.79
C GLU A 472 -8.10 -3.87 -2.23
N GLY A 473 -8.07 -4.98 -2.98
CA GLY A 473 -7.31 -6.19 -2.63
C GLY A 473 -7.96 -7.07 -1.55
N GLU A 474 -9.18 -6.78 -1.07
CA GLU A 474 -9.85 -7.58 -0.05
C GLU A 474 -10.02 -9.04 -0.48
N GLY A 475 -10.45 -9.28 -1.72
CA GLY A 475 -10.65 -10.61 -2.26
C GLY A 475 -9.36 -11.43 -2.29
N ALA A 476 -8.29 -10.84 -2.82
CA ALA A 476 -6.97 -11.46 -2.88
C ALA A 476 -6.38 -11.73 -1.47
N MET A 477 -6.54 -10.78 -0.54
CA MET A 477 -6.08 -10.93 0.83
C MET A 477 -6.81 -12.06 1.57
N LYS A 478 -8.14 -12.14 1.46
CA LYS A 478 -8.93 -13.24 2.07
C LYS A 478 -8.57 -14.60 1.46
N LEU A 479 -8.29 -14.63 0.15
CA LEU A 479 -7.83 -15.85 -0.52
C LEU A 479 -6.45 -16.30 0.02
N GLN A 480 -5.54 -15.35 0.28
CA GLN A 480 -4.27 -15.64 0.95
C GLN A 480 -4.51 -16.26 2.35
N PHE A 481 -5.39 -15.67 3.16
CA PHE A 481 -5.67 -16.20 4.50
C PHE A 481 -6.25 -17.61 4.47
N ALA A 482 -7.12 -17.90 3.50
CA ALA A 482 -7.64 -19.25 3.29
C ALA A 482 -6.52 -20.24 2.93
N ALA A 483 -5.58 -19.82 2.05
CA ALA A 483 -4.43 -20.62 1.68
C ALA A 483 -3.45 -20.85 2.85
N GLU A 484 -3.15 -19.80 3.63
CA GLU A 484 -2.31 -19.89 4.84
C GLU A 484 -2.91 -20.80 5.93
N ALA A 485 -4.24 -20.89 6.01
CA ALA A 485 -4.91 -21.78 6.94
C ALA A 485 -4.71 -23.27 6.59
N TYR A 486 -4.44 -23.59 5.33
CA TYR A 486 -4.07 -24.95 4.90
C TYR A 486 -2.59 -25.22 5.09
N GLU A 487 -1.73 -24.23 4.89
CA GLU A 487 -0.28 -24.40 4.90
C GLU A 487 0.23 -24.80 6.28
N GLN A 488 0.82 -25.98 6.38
CA GLN A 488 1.37 -26.54 7.63
C GLN A 488 2.90 -26.59 7.64
N GLY A 489 3.56 -25.70 6.91
CA GLY A 489 5.03 -25.54 7.01
C GLY A 489 5.85 -26.64 6.33
N GLU A 490 5.31 -27.34 5.35
CA GLU A 490 6.02 -28.37 4.60
C GLU A 490 6.92 -27.76 3.51
N ALA A 491 7.99 -28.49 3.17
CA ALA A 491 8.92 -28.12 2.11
C ALA A 491 8.18 -27.88 0.77
N VAL A 492 8.71 -26.97 -0.06
CA VAL A 492 8.16 -26.69 -1.40
C VAL A 492 8.26 -27.95 -2.26
N GLU A 493 7.20 -28.74 -2.24
CA GLU A 493 7.00 -29.85 -3.16
C GLU A 493 6.53 -29.34 -4.52
N ASP A 494 6.62 -30.16 -5.55
CA ASP A 494 6.11 -29.78 -6.87
C ASP A 494 4.59 -29.61 -6.85
N CYS A 495 4.08 -28.69 -7.66
CA CYS A 495 2.64 -28.46 -7.76
C CYS A 495 1.99 -29.70 -8.43
N PRO A 496 0.93 -30.27 -7.82
CA PRO A 496 0.26 -31.44 -8.38
C PRO A 496 -0.59 -31.14 -9.60
N LEU A 497 -0.76 -29.84 -9.96
CA LEU A 497 -1.52 -29.40 -11.11
C LEU A 497 -0.65 -29.32 -12.36
N ASP A 498 -1.26 -29.49 -13.51
CA ASP A 498 -0.58 -29.31 -14.78
C ASP A 498 -0.39 -27.82 -15.08
N LEU A 499 0.85 -27.40 -15.20
CA LEU A 499 1.21 -25.99 -15.39
C LEU A 499 1.72 -25.78 -16.81
N CYS A 500 0.94 -25.09 -17.63
CA CYS A 500 1.23 -24.88 -19.04
C CYS A 500 1.77 -23.47 -19.30
N VAL A 501 2.88 -23.37 -20.02
CA VAL A 501 3.42 -22.13 -20.61
C VAL A 501 3.47 -22.32 -22.11
N GLU A 502 2.69 -21.55 -22.83
CA GLU A 502 2.59 -21.62 -24.28
C GLU A 502 3.28 -20.44 -24.96
N LYS A 503 3.56 -20.60 -26.25
CA LYS A 503 4.00 -19.48 -27.09
C LYS A 503 2.91 -19.15 -28.12
N ARG A 504 2.33 -17.93 -28.00
CA ARG A 504 1.33 -17.39 -28.94
C ARG A 504 1.84 -16.08 -29.53
N ASP A 505 1.81 -15.93 -30.84
CA ASP A 505 2.24 -14.72 -31.55
C ASP A 505 3.62 -14.20 -31.11
N GLY A 506 4.54 -15.11 -30.84
CA GLY A 506 5.89 -14.81 -30.40
C GLY A 506 6.07 -14.49 -28.92
N ARG A 507 4.99 -14.40 -28.13
CA ARG A 507 4.98 -14.13 -26.67
C ARG A 507 4.69 -15.39 -25.87
N LEU A 508 5.23 -15.47 -24.65
CA LEU A 508 4.93 -16.50 -23.67
C LEU A 508 3.58 -16.18 -22.99
N ILE A 509 2.73 -17.18 -22.86
CA ILE A 509 1.47 -17.10 -22.10
C ILE A 509 1.57 -18.10 -20.94
N LEU A 510 1.57 -17.59 -19.73
CA LEU A 510 1.50 -18.36 -18.50
C LEU A 510 0.02 -18.67 -18.26
N ASP A 511 -0.40 -19.93 -18.46
CA ASP A 511 -1.83 -20.24 -18.53
C ASP A 511 -2.53 -20.32 -17.17
N LEU A 512 -2.81 -19.11 -16.62
CA LEU A 512 -3.60 -18.96 -15.40
C LEU A 512 -5.08 -19.31 -15.61
N LEU A 513 -5.62 -19.25 -16.83
CA LEU A 513 -7.00 -19.66 -17.08
C LEU A 513 -7.16 -21.17 -16.91
N ASP A 514 -6.22 -21.96 -17.41
CA ASP A 514 -6.24 -23.41 -17.19
C ASP A 514 -6.02 -23.76 -15.71
N LEU A 515 -5.16 -23.03 -15.00
CA LEU A 515 -5.01 -23.18 -13.55
C LEU A 515 -6.34 -22.88 -12.81
N VAL A 516 -7.05 -21.81 -13.15
CA VAL A 516 -8.37 -21.50 -12.60
C VAL A 516 -9.35 -22.65 -12.87
N LYS A 517 -9.35 -23.19 -14.08
CA LYS A 517 -10.18 -24.35 -14.46
C LYS A 517 -9.90 -25.54 -13.56
N GLN A 518 -8.63 -25.99 -13.48
CA GLN A 518 -8.24 -27.16 -12.68
C GLN A 518 -8.63 -27.00 -11.20
N VAL A 519 -8.38 -25.84 -10.60
CA VAL A 519 -8.74 -25.56 -9.20
C VAL A 519 -10.26 -25.53 -9.00
N THR A 520 -11.01 -24.94 -9.94
CA THR A 520 -12.49 -24.92 -9.88
C THR A 520 -13.08 -26.34 -9.98
N GLU A 521 -12.55 -27.20 -10.87
CA GLU A 521 -12.95 -28.58 -10.99
C GLU A 521 -12.68 -29.42 -9.72
N LEU A 522 -11.56 -29.15 -9.02
CA LEU A 522 -11.28 -29.76 -7.72
C LEU A 522 -12.27 -29.30 -6.66
N PHE A 523 -12.58 -28.01 -6.63
CA PHE A 523 -13.56 -27.44 -5.71
C PHE A 523 -14.96 -28.03 -5.93
N GLU A 524 -15.43 -28.15 -7.17
CA GLU A 524 -16.70 -28.79 -7.51
C GLU A 524 -16.77 -30.26 -7.12
N LYS A 525 -15.63 -30.97 -7.08
CA LYS A 525 -15.51 -32.35 -6.57
C LYS A 525 -15.46 -32.45 -5.04
N GLY A 526 -15.60 -31.33 -4.32
CA GLY A 526 -15.67 -31.28 -2.85
C GLY A 526 -14.31 -31.09 -2.16
N THR A 527 -13.27 -30.70 -2.89
CA THR A 527 -11.99 -30.31 -2.28
C THR A 527 -12.17 -29.05 -1.41
N SER A 528 -11.50 -29.00 -0.26
CA SER A 528 -11.66 -27.87 0.68
C SER A 528 -11.22 -26.53 0.06
N VAL A 529 -11.92 -25.45 0.42
CA VAL A 529 -11.61 -24.07 -0.01
C VAL A 529 -10.15 -23.71 0.28
N ASN A 530 -9.67 -24.05 1.48
CA ASN A 530 -8.31 -23.70 1.93
C ASN A 530 -7.24 -24.38 1.05
N TYR A 531 -7.45 -25.66 0.72
CA TYR A 531 -6.51 -26.37 -0.16
C TYR A 531 -6.57 -25.86 -1.61
N CYS A 532 -7.76 -25.58 -2.13
CA CYS A 532 -7.94 -24.97 -3.44
C CYS A 532 -7.24 -23.60 -3.52
N ALA A 533 -7.41 -22.77 -2.49
CA ALA A 533 -6.73 -21.47 -2.39
C ALA A 533 -5.21 -21.64 -2.37
N TYR A 534 -4.69 -22.61 -1.59
CA TYR A 534 -3.27 -22.92 -1.55
C TYR A 534 -2.74 -23.41 -2.90
N LEU A 535 -3.45 -24.32 -3.56
CA LEU A 535 -3.08 -24.83 -4.90
C LEU A 535 -3.05 -23.71 -5.95
N PHE A 536 -3.96 -22.75 -5.88
CA PHE A 536 -3.95 -21.61 -6.79
C PHE A 536 -2.69 -20.75 -6.59
N HIS A 537 -2.29 -20.44 -5.35
CA HIS A 537 -1.06 -19.72 -5.06
C HIS A 537 0.17 -20.49 -5.53
N LYS A 538 0.22 -21.80 -5.21
CA LYS A 538 1.32 -22.68 -5.57
C LYS A 538 1.46 -22.85 -7.10
N GLY A 539 0.34 -23.04 -7.79
CA GLY A 539 0.29 -23.13 -9.24
C GLY A 539 0.70 -21.83 -9.92
N THR A 540 0.24 -20.68 -9.41
CA THR A 540 0.67 -19.36 -9.90
C THR A 540 2.18 -19.21 -9.77
N ALA A 541 2.77 -19.46 -8.60
CA ALA A 541 4.22 -19.39 -8.39
C ALA A 541 5.00 -20.34 -9.32
N GLY A 542 4.49 -21.58 -9.53
CA GLY A 542 5.07 -22.54 -10.46
C GLY A 542 5.04 -22.06 -11.91
N LEU A 543 3.95 -21.43 -12.35
CA LEU A 543 3.84 -20.82 -13.68
C LEU A 543 4.84 -19.68 -13.88
N LEU A 544 5.01 -18.81 -12.86
CA LEU A 544 6.02 -17.75 -12.91
C LEU A 544 7.43 -18.31 -13.08
N CYS A 545 7.76 -19.37 -12.35
CA CYS A 545 9.06 -20.05 -12.48
C CYS A 545 9.25 -20.63 -13.88
N LYS A 546 8.28 -21.39 -14.41
CA LYS A 546 8.33 -21.92 -15.78
C LYS A 546 8.45 -20.80 -16.84
N GLY A 547 7.75 -19.68 -16.65
CA GLY A 547 7.88 -18.50 -17.50
C GLY A 547 9.30 -17.92 -17.47
N ALA A 548 9.90 -17.77 -16.29
CA ALA A 548 11.28 -17.32 -16.12
C ALA A 548 12.29 -18.28 -16.77
N GLU A 549 12.11 -19.61 -16.62
CA GLU A 549 12.94 -20.62 -17.28
C GLU A 549 12.86 -20.52 -18.80
N ALA A 550 11.67 -20.33 -19.36
CA ALA A 550 11.49 -20.15 -20.79
C ALA A 550 12.18 -18.86 -21.30
N VAL A 551 12.16 -17.78 -20.51
CA VAL A 551 12.91 -16.55 -20.82
C VAL A 551 14.42 -16.80 -20.72
N ARG A 552 14.89 -17.50 -19.69
CA ARG A 552 16.32 -17.85 -19.54
C ARG A 552 16.84 -18.66 -20.74
N GLN A 553 16.06 -19.60 -21.24
CA GLN A 553 16.40 -20.37 -22.43
C GLN A 553 16.57 -19.49 -23.69
N GLN A 554 15.82 -18.39 -23.79
CA GLN A 554 15.89 -17.47 -24.93
C GLN A 554 16.98 -16.41 -24.79
N THR A 555 17.29 -15.98 -23.56
CA THR A 555 18.11 -14.77 -23.31
C THR A 555 19.38 -15.04 -22.52
N GLY A 556 19.50 -16.17 -21.84
CA GLY A 556 20.59 -16.47 -20.90
C GLY A 556 20.47 -15.76 -19.54
N LEU A 557 19.44 -14.95 -19.29
CA LEU A 557 19.27 -14.20 -18.06
C LEU A 557 18.96 -15.12 -16.87
N SER A 558 19.59 -14.84 -15.72
CA SER A 558 19.42 -15.61 -14.48
C SER A 558 19.02 -14.75 -13.27
N LYS A 559 18.84 -13.43 -13.44
CA LYS A 559 18.39 -12.50 -12.42
C LYS A 559 16.92 -12.18 -12.63
N VAL A 560 16.12 -12.27 -11.56
CA VAL A 560 14.67 -12.02 -11.58
C VAL A 560 14.33 -10.92 -10.58
N CYS A 561 13.59 -9.90 -11.02
CA CYS A 561 12.99 -8.90 -10.15
C CYS A 561 11.48 -9.13 -10.03
N LEU A 562 10.96 -9.24 -8.80
CA LEU A 562 9.55 -9.39 -8.50
C LEU A 562 8.99 -8.05 -8.00
N SER A 563 7.98 -7.50 -8.67
CA SER A 563 7.33 -6.25 -8.28
C SER A 563 5.86 -6.19 -8.71
N GLY A 564 5.13 -5.18 -8.25
CA GLY A 564 3.69 -5.01 -8.47
C GLY A 564 2.85 -5.36 -7.24
N GLY A 565 1.68 -4.74 -7.13
CA GLY A 565 0.83 -4.79 -5.93
C GLY A 565 0.38 -6.17 -5.49
N VAL A 566 0.34 -7.16 -6.40
CA VAL A 566 -0.03 -8.55 -6.07
C VAL A 566 1.02 -9.23 -5.20
N PHE A 567 2.29 -8.82 -5.26
CA PHE A 567 3.34 -9.34 -4.37
C PHE A 567 3.27 -8.82 -2.93
N GLN A 568 2.28 -7.97 -2.57
CA GLN A 568 1.91 -7.77 -1.17
C GLN A 568 1.36 -9.07 -0.52
N ASN A 569 0.93 -10.02 -1.33
CA ASN A 569 0.61 -11.39 -0.93
C ASN A 569 1.91 -12.14 -0.59
N THR A 570 2.27 -12.16 0.68
CA THR A 570 3.53 -12.74 1.17
C THR A 570 3.61 -14.25 0.97
N LEU A 571 2.48 -14.97 0.92
CA LEU A 571 2.46 -16.39 0.57
C LEU A 571 2.88 -16.61 -0.89
N LEU A 572 2.28 -15.85 -1.82
CA LEU A 572 2.66 -15.92 -3.24
C LEU A 572 4.14 -15.55 -3.44
N LEU A 573 4.58 -14.47 -2.79
CA LEU A 573 5.96 -14.00 -2.86
C LEU A 573 6.93 -15.11 -2.41
N ARG A 574 6.67 -15.71 -1.24
CA ARG A 574 7.52 -16.79 -0.69
C ARG A 574 7.57 -18.02 -1.59
N LEU A 575 6.43 -18.48 -2.10
CA LEU A 575 6.37 -19.60 -3.03
C LEU A 575 7.11 -19.26 -4.33
N SER A 576 6.98 -18.04 -4.85
CA SER A 576 7.67 -17.59 -6.07
C SER A 576 9.19 -17.55 -5.87
N CYS A 577 9.68 -16.96 -4.76
CA CYS A 577 11.10 -16.96 -4.42
C CYS A 577 11.64 -18.39 -4.33
N ALA A 578 10.97 -19.25 -3.58
CA ALA A 578 11.42 -20.63 -3.37
C ALA A 578 11.49 -21.44 -4.69
N TYR A 579 10.53 -21.31 -5.58
CA TYR A 579 10.59 -21.97 -6.90
C TYR A 579 11.70 -21.41 -7.79
N LEU A 580 11.84 -20.09 -7.86
CA LEU A 580 12.86 -19.43 -8.68
C LEU A 580 14.28 -19.75 -8.17
N GLU A 581 14.51 -19.70 -6.86
CA GLU A 581 15.81 -20.03 -6.25
C GLU A 581 16.15 -21.51 -6.43
N LYS A 582 15.18 -22.41 -6.24
CA LYS A 582 15.35 -23.86 -6.53
C LYS A 582 15.74 -24.10 -7.99
N ALA A 583 15.21 -23.27 -8.91
CA ALA A 583 15.57 -23.31 -10.34
C ALA A 583 16.90 -22.59 -10.67
N GLY A 584 17.61 -22.05 -9.67
CA GLY A 584 18.92 -21.41 -9.80
C GLY A 584 18.88 -19.97 -10.30
N PHE A 585 17.80 -19.23 -10.05
CA PHE A 585 17.74 -17.79 -10.28
C PHE A 585 18.22 -17.00 -9.06
N THR A 586 18.80 -15.83 -9.30
CA THR A 586 18.97 -14.79 -8.27
C THR A 586 17.73 -13.92 -8.24
N VAL A 587 17.01 -13.90 -7.11
CA VAL A 587 15.74 -13.21 -6.98
C VAL A 587 15.92 -11.92 -6.21
N TYR A 588 15.38 -10.84 -6.74
CA TYR A 588 15.31 -9.51 -6.10
C TYR A 588 13.86 -9.16 -5.76
N THR A 589 13.65 -8.74 -4.54
CA THR A 589 12.35 -8.30 -4.01
C THR A 589 12.48 -6.93 -3.35
N HIS A 590 11.36 -6.28 -3.09
CA HIS A 590 11.34 -5.04 -2.31
C HIS A 590 11.53 -5.29 -0.82
N ARG A 591 12.02 -4.27 -0.10
CA ARG A 591 12.17 -4.24 1.36
C ARG A 591 11.72 -2.90 1.95
N LEU A 592 12.39 -1.81 1.60
CA LEU A 592 12.15 -0.45 2.10
C LEU A 592 11.27 0.39 1.19
N VAL A 593 11.08 -0.03 -0.06
CA VAL A 593 10.20 0.60 -1.04
C VAL A 593 8.98 -0.30 -1.22
N PRO A 594 7.75 0.24 -1.24
CA PRO A 594 6.57 -0.57 -1.48
C PRO A 594 6.61 -1.25 -2.86
N THR A 595 6.22 -2.52 -2.90
CA THR A 595 6.07 -3.27 -4.16
C THR A 595 4.88 -2.80 -5.00
N ASN A 596 3.92 -2.12 -4.38
CA ASN A 596 2.74 -1.52 -5.04
C ASN A 596 3.07 -0.15 -5.64
N ASP A 597 2.05 0.57 -6.14
CA ASP A 597 2.18 1.87 -6.80
C ASP A 597 2.92 2.94 -5.96
N GLY A 598 2.99 2.78 -4.64
CA GLY A 598 3.81 3.62 -3.77
C GLY A 598 5.32 3.57 -4.08
N GLY A 599 5.78 2.56 -4.83
CA GLY A 599 7.16 2.44 -5.31
C GLY A 599 7.41 2.97 -6.72
N ILE A 600 6.37 3.20 -7.52
CA ILE A 600 6.48 3.56 -8.94
C ILE A 600 7.31 4.84 -9.15
N ALA A 601 7.14 5.83 -8.29
CA ALA A 601 7.84 7.10 -8.40
C ALA A 601 9.38 6.93 -8.42
N LEU A 602 9.93 5.96 -7.69
CA LEU A 602 11.36 5.65 -7.73
C LEU A 602 11.79 5.14 -9.11
N GLY A 603 11.05 4.19 -9.67
CA GLY A 603 11.34 3.64 -10.99
C GLY A 603 11.19 4.66 -12.11
N GLN A 604 10.17 5.52 -12.04
CA GLN A 604 9.98 6.63 -12.96
C GLN A 604 11.16 7.62 -12.88
N ALA A 605 11.58 7.99 -11.67
CA ALA A 605 12.70 8.90 -11.47
C ALA A 605 14.01 8.30 -12.01
N LEU A 606 14.25 7.00 -11.79
CA LEU A 606 15.41 6.31 -12.34
C LEU A 606 15.39 6.30 -13.88
N ALA A 607 14.25 5.96 -14.49
CA ALA A 607 14.12 5.99 -15.96
C ALA A 607 14.44 7.38 -16.53
N ALA A 608 13.94 8.44 -15.89
CA ALA A 608 14.21 9.81 -16.31
C ALA A 608 15.67 10.21 -16.10
N MET A 609 16.28 9.82 -14.98
CA MET A 609 17.71 10.08 -14.71
C MET A 609 18.61 9.43 -15.76
N ILE A 610 18.33 8.19 -16.14
CA ILE A 610 19.06 7.46 -17.20
C ILE A 610 18.95 8.21 -18.54
N LYS A 611 17.74 8.65 -18.91
CA LYS A 611 17.54 9.41 -20.16
C LYS A 611 18.22 10.76 -20.15
N LEU A 612 18.21 11.44 -19.00
CA LEU A 612 18.91 12.71 -18.81
C LEU A 612 20.43 12.55 -19.07
N GLN A 613 21.03 11.45 -18.54
CA GLN A 613 22.45 11.13 -18.76
C GLN A 613 22.79 10.91 -20.24
N LYS A 614 21.89 10.29 -20.99
CA LYS A 614 22.07 10.06 -22.43
C LYS A 614 21.84 11.29 -23.31
N GLY A 615 21.45 12.42 -22.70
CA GLY A 615 21.10 13.64 -23.42
C GLY A 615 19.78 13.53 -24.22
N GLU A 616 18.98 12.52 -23.96
CA GLU A 616 17.68 12.32 -24.59
C GLU A 616 16.65 13.26 -23.96
N ARG A 617 16.55 14.48 -24.52
CA ARG A 617 15.50 15.45 -24.17
C ARG A 617 14.33 15.24 -25.13
N THR A 618 13.37 14.39 -24.76
CA THR A 618 12.09 14.34 -25.48
C THR A 618 11.27 15.58 -25.12
N CYS A 619 11.16 16.51 -26.05
CA CYS A 619 10.11 17.53 -26.03
C CYS A 619 8.81 16.84 -26.45
N VAL A 620 7.76 16.91 -25.61
CA VAL A 620 6.38 16.71 -26.04
C VAL A 620 5.78 18.07 -26.28
#